data_c2dc30d3ee0151a4414e903aa9aadad4
#
_entry.id   c2dc30d3ee0151a4414e903aa9aadad4
#
_cell.length_a   1.000
_cell.length_b   1.000
_cell.length_c   1.000
_cell.angle_alpha   90.00
_cell.angle_beta   90.00
_cell.angle_gamma   90.00
#
_symmetry.space_group_name_H-M   'P 1'
#
loop_
_entity.id
_entity.type
_entity.pdbx_description
1 polymer ?
#
loop_
_entity_poly.entity_id
_entity_poly.type
_entity_poly.pdbx_seq_one_letter_code
_entity_poly.pdbx_strand_id
1 'polypeptide(L)'
;MARENAFMILNQYFEDESFLNIALNEQLKKSNLKREDKDLCTTIVYGTIQNLLYIQYQLQPYIKGKRVKKKIRALLYMSLYQLIYLDKIPEYAIINEAVKIAKKEGYQTSQFVNAVLRNFTRNERRSLEELDELEKISIMTSHPLWMVKMINKQYGLEKTKMICEEDNMPPTRSGRVNTLKTTKEELLKESCFEEGTLSQDALLYKRGNLAYTSYYKEGKVTIQDESSQLVARLLDPQKTDYVLDM
;
A
#
# COMPACT_ATOMS: atom_id res chain seq x y z
N MET A 1 -10.29 15.05 -10.79
CA MET A 1 -10.62 14.78 -9.39
C MET A 1 -9.85 13.56 -8.89
N ALA A 2 -9.47 13.52 -7.61
CA ALA A 2 -8.64 12.45 -7.04
C ALA A 2 -9.15 11.03 -7.31
N ARG A 3 -10.44 10.78 -7.03
CA ARG A 3 -11.08 9.46 -7.22
C ARG A 3 -11.14 8.99 -8.67
N GLU A 4 -11.30 9.90 -9.59
CA GLU A 4 -11.32 9.57 -11.02
C GLU A 4 -9.93 9.15 -11.51
N ASN A 5 -8.88 9.85 -11.06
CA ASN A 5 -7.50 9.44 -11.34
C ASN A 5 -7.18 8.08 -10.68
N ALA A 6 -7.57 7.88 -9.42
CA ALA A 6 -7.40 6.60 -8.76
C ALA A 6 -8.10 5.46 -9.50
N PHE A 7 -9.32 5.69 -10.00
CA PHE A 7 -10.03 4.72 -10.81
C PHE A 7 -9.30 4.39 -12.12
N MET A 8 -8.78 5.40 -12.83
CA MET A 8 -8.04 5.17 -14.08
C MET A 8 -6.78 4.32 -13.84
N ILE A 9 -6.04 4.61 -12.78
CA ILE A 9 -4.83 3.87 -12.41
C ILE A 9 -5.17 2.41 -12.04
N LEU A 10 -6.18 2.21 -11.20
CA LEU A 10 -6.61 0.85 -10.79
C LEU A 10 -7.18 0.07 -11.97
N ASN A 11 -7.94 0.72 -12.86
CA ASN A 11 -8.44 0.06 -14.06
C ASN A 11 -7.29 -0.40 -14.96
N GLN A 12 -6.29 0.45 -15.20
CA GLN A 12 -5.11 0.09 -15.97
C GLN A 12 -4.35 -1.08 -15.31
N TYR A 13 -4.15 -1.03 -14.00
CA TYR A 13 -3.50 -2.11 -13.26
C TYR A 13 -4.21 -3.46 -13.42
N PHE A 14 -5.56 -3.50 -13.32
CA PHE A 14 -6.33 -4.74 -13.43
C PHE A 14 -6.53 -5.23 -14.87
N GLU A 15 -6.39 -4.36 -15.88
CA GLU A 15 -6.51 -4.75 -17.30
C GLU A 15 -5.16 -5.18 -17.88
N ASP A 16 -4.11 -4.41 -17.63
CA ASP A 16 -2.82 -4.51 -18.34
C ASP A 16 -1.71 -5.15 -17.48
N GLU A 17 -2.01 -5.52 -16.22
CA GLU A 17 -1.02 -6.02 -15.25
C GLU A 17 0.21 -5.08 -15.11
N SER A 18 -0.03 -3.77 -15.29
CA SER A 18 1.02 -2.75 -15.26
C SER A 18 1.60 -2.55 -13.86
N PHE A 19 2.84 -2.07 -13.78
CA PHE A 19 3.44 -1.72 -12.48
C PHE A 19 2.71 -0.52 -11.86
N LEU A 20 2.08 -0.76 -10.71
CA LEU A 20 1.22 0.21 -10.03
C LEU A 20 1.92 1.54 -9.73
N ASN A 21 3.17 1.48 -9.26
CA ASN A 21 3.98 2.66 -8.95
C ASN A 21 4.29 3.52 -10.18
N ILE A 22 4.53 2.89 -11.34
CA ILE A 22 4.78 3.58 -12.60
C ILE A 22 3.50 4.25 -13.08
N ALA A 23 2.39 3.51 -13.15
CA ALA A 23 1.09 4.04 -13.56
C ALA A 23 0.63 5.21 -12.67
N LEU A 24 0.81 5.09 -11.33
CA LEU A 24 0.50 6.16 -10.39
C LEU A 24 1.35 7.41 -10.63
N ASN A 25 2.68 7.26 -10.74
CA ASN A 25 3.59 8.39 -10.93
C ASN A 25 3.32 9.13 -12.25
N GLU A 26 3.10 8.39 -13.34
CA GLU A 26 2.78 8.99 -14.63
C GLU A 26 1.45 9.75 -14.60
N GLN A 27 0.40 9.15 -14.04
CA GLN A 27 -0.91 9.77 -13.95
C GLN A 27 -0.88 11.02 -13.07
N LEU A 28 -0.19 10.98 -11.93
CA LEU A 28 -0.07 12.13 -11.03
C LEU A 28 0.76 13.27 -11.64
N LYS A 29 1.78 12.97 -12.46
CA LYS A 29 2.55 13.98 -13.20
C LYS A 29 1.70 14.68 -14.27
N LYS A 30 0.85 13.92 -14.96
CA LYS A 30 -0.05 14.46 -16.01
C LYS A 30 -1.25 15.21 -15.43
N SER A 31 -1.58 14.99 -14.16
CA SER A 31 -2.75 15.58 -13.50
C SER A 31 -2.45 16.96 -12.94
N ASN A 32 -3.44 17.88 -13.04
CA ASN A 32 -3.41 19.20 -12.40
C ASN A 32 -4.01 19.14 -10.97
N LEU A 33 -3.85 18.00 -10.27
CA LEU A 33 -4.38 17.83 -8.92
C LEU A 33 -3.56 18.65 -7.91
N LYS A 34 -4.24 19.22 -6.92
CA LYS A 34 -3.61 19.80 -5.75
C LYS A 34 -2.95 18.70 -4.92
N ARG A 35 -2.06 19.07 -4.00
CA ARG A 35 -1.31 18.13 -3.18
C ARG A 35 -2.22 17.17 -2.40
N GLU A 36 -3.24 17.72 -1.75
CA GLU A 36 -4.20 16.94 -0.96
C GLU A 36 -4.97 15.91 -1.81
N ASP A 37 -5.32 16.27 -3.04
CA ASP A 37 -5.97 15.37 -3.99
C ASP A 37 -5.01 14.29 -4.50
N LYS A 38 -3.71 14.61 -4.67
CA LYS A 38 -2.67 13.63 -5.02
C LYS A 38 -2.46 12.63 -3.89
N ASP A 39 -2.41 13.13 -2.65
CA ASP A 39 -2.27 12.30 -1.45
C ASP A 39 -3.48 11.37 -1.29
N LEU A 40 -4.70 11.88 -1.49
CA LEU A 40 -5.91 11.05 -1.47
C LEU A 40 -5.93 10.01 -2.60
N CYS A 41 -5.53 10.39 -3.81
CA CYS A 41 -5.43 9.47 -4.95
C CYS A 41 -4.46 8.32 -4.63
N THR A 42 -3.29 8.65 -4.11
CA THR A 42 -2.24 7.70 -3.71
C THR A 42 -2.75 6.75 -2.61
N THR A 43 -3.42 7.30 -1.59
CA THR A 43 -4.02 6.52 -0.50
C THR A 43 -5.06 5.54 -1.02
N ILE A 44 -5.95 5.97 -1.92
CA ILE A 44 -6.98 5.09 -2.50
C ILE A 44 -6.33 3.99 -3.33
N VAL A 45 -5.36 4.31 -4.17
CA VAL A 45 -4.71 3.35 -5.07
C VAL A 45 -3.97 2.27 -4.27
N TYR A 46 -3.01 2.66 -3.44
CA TYR A 46 -2.23 1.69 -2.66
C TYR A 46 -3.09 0.95 -1.64
N GLY A 47 -3.97 1.66 -0.92
CA GLY A 47 -4.81 1.03 0.08
C GLY A 47 -5.80 0.02 -0.53
N THR A 48 -6.31 0.26 -1.73
CA THR A 48 -7.16 -0.72 -2.44
C THR A 48 -6.39 -2.00 -2.76
N ILE A 49 -5.15 -1.89 -3.24
CA ILE A 49 -4.34 -3.07 -3.59
C ILE A 49 -3.85 -3.79 -2.34
N GLN A 50 -3.39 -3.06 -1.34
CA GLN A 50 -2.92 -3.62 -0.07
C GLN A 50 -4.01 -4.42 0.66
N ASN A 51 -5.28 -4.01 0.52
CA ASN A 51 -6.40 -4.69 1.18
C ASN A 51 -7.28 -5.48 0.20
N LEU A 52 -6.74 -5.86 -0.96
CA LEU A 52 -7.53 -6.37 -2.06
C LEU A 52 -8.27 -7.67 -1.73
N LEU A 53 -7.65 -8.63 -1.06
CA LEU A 53 -8.29 -9.91 -0.75
C LEU A 53 -9.46 -9.74 0.23
N TYR A 54 -9.30 -8.89 1.24
CA TYR A 54 -10.38 -8.58 2.16
C TYR A 54 -11.54 -7.86 1.45
N ILE A 55 -11.23 -6.90 0.60
CA ILE A 55 -12.23 -6.19 -0.20
C ILE A 55 -12.98 -7.14 -1.13
N GLN A 56 -12.28 -8.05 -1.79
CA GLN A 56 -12.88 -9.08 -2.67
C GLN A 56 -13.80 -10.02 -1.88
N TYR A 57 -13.36 -10.46 -0.71
CA TYR A 57 -14.14 -11.31 0.18
C TYR A 57 -15.44 -10.62 0.60
N GLN A 58 -15.36 -9.36 0.98
CA GLN A 58 -16.51 -8.55 1.38
C GLN A 58 -17.46 -8.22 0.21
N LEU A 59 -16.94 -8.03 -1.00
CA LEU A 59 -17.74 -7.72 -2.19
C LEU A 59 -18.47 -8.94 -2.75
N GLN A 60 -17.91 -10.13 -2.60
CA GLN A 60 -18.37 -11.37 -3.24
C GLN A 60 -19.89 -11.62 -3.11
N PRO A 61 -20.54 -11.48 -1.93
CA PRO A 61 -21.97 -11.74 -1.79
C PRO A 61 -22.85 -10.86 -2.70
N TYR A 62 -22.42 -9.64 -2.96
CA TYR A 62 -23.21 -8.65 -3.71
C TYR A 62 -23.11 -8.81 -5.23
N ILE A 63 -22.07 -9.52 -5.71
CA ILE A 63 -21.83 -9.75 -7.14
C ILE A 63 -21.89 -11.22 -7.54
N LYS A 64 -22.18 -12.14 -6.60
CA LYS A 64 -22.30 -13.58 -6.85
C LYS A 64 -23.31 -13.84 -7.96
N GLY A 65 -22.95 -14.66 -8.94
CA GLY A 65 -23.79 -15.00 -10.10
C GLY A 65 -23.92 -13.90 -11.16
N LYS A 66 -23.26 -12.75 -11.01
CA LYS A 66 -23.31 -11.66 -11.97
C LYS A 66 -22.02 -11.56 -12.78
N ARG A 67 -22.14 -11.33 -14.09
CA ARG A 67 -20.98 -11.04 -14.94
C ARG A 67 -20.60 -9.55 -14.81
N VAL A 68 -19.64 -9.24 -13.96
CA VAL A 68 -19.16 -7.86 -13.74
C VAL A 68 -17.85 -7.65 -14.49
N LYS A 69 -17.79 -6.61 -15.34
CA LYS A 69 -16.59 -6.24 -16.10
C LYS A 69 -15.44 -5.89 -15.15
N LYS A 70 -14.18 -6.18 -15.52
CA LYS A 70 -12.97 -5.84 -14.74
C LYS A 70 -12.97 -4.37 -14.29
N LYS A 71 -13.23 -3.45 -15.19
CA LYS A 71 -13.35 -2.01 -14.94
C LYS A 71 -14.34 -1.67 -13.81
N ILE A 72 -15.50 -2.31 -13.78
CA ILE A 72 -16.51 -2.06 -12.74
C ILE A 72 -16.09 -2.72 -11.41
N ARG A 73 -15.40 -3.85 -11.46
CA ARG A 73 -14.80 -4.44 -10.25
C ARG A 73 -13.76 -3.49 -9.64
N ALA A 74 -12.87 -2.89 -10.44
CA ALA A 74 -11.90 -1.90 -9.98
C ALA A 74 -12.59 -0.73 -9.27
N LEU A 75 -13.68 -0.21 -9.86
CA LEU A 75 -14.47 0.86 -9.25
C LEU A 75 -15.11 0.44 -7.92
N LEU A 76 -15.66 -0.77 -7.85
CA LEU A 76 -16.22 -1.32 -6.61
C LEU A 76 -15.14 -1.54 -5.55
N TYR A 77 -13.99 -2.09 -5.92
CA TYR A 77 -12.87 -2.31 -4.98
C TYR A 77 -12.40 -1.00 -4.34
N MET A 78 -12.14 0.03 -5.14
CA MET A 78 -11.72 1.33 -4.59
C MET A 78 -12.82 2.02 -3.77
N SER A 79 -14.08 1.76 -4.09
CA SER A 79 -15.20 2.32 -3.31
C SER A 79 -15.35 1.61 -1.97
N LEU A 80 -15.24 0.28 -1.95
CA LEU A 80 -15.26 -0.50 -0.71
C LEU A 80 -14.05 -0.16 0.18
N TYR A 81 -12.86 -0.01 -0.41
CA TYR A 81 -11.69 0.46 0.36
C TYR A 81 -12.01 1.75 1.11
N GLN A 82 -12.56 2.75 0.43
CA GLN A 82 -12.92 4.02 1.06
C GLN A 82 -13.99 3.85 2.14
N LEU A 83 -15.01 3.01 1.91
CA LEU A 83 -16.09 2.75 2.86
C LEU A 83 -15.63 1.96 4.10
N ILE A 84 -14.53 1.20 4.00
CA ILE A 84 -14.03 0.37 5.09
C ILE A 84 -12.95 1.10 5.91
N TYR A 85 -12.08 1.87 5.25
CA TYR A 85 -10.83 2.36 5.84
C TYR A 85 -10.70 3.88 5.92
N LEU A 86 -11.58 4.65 5.25
CA LEU A 86 -11.49 6.11 5.24
C LEU A 86 -12.65 6.78 6.01
N ASP A 87 -12.67 6.60 7.32
CA ASP A 87 -13.75 7.05 8.21
C ASP A 87 -14.05 8.54 8.14
N LYS A 88 -13.06 9.36 7.77
CA LYS A 88 -13.22 10.81 7.62
C LYS A 88 -14.03 11.22 6.39
N ILE A 89 -14.30 10.29 5.48
CA ILE A 89 -15.05 10.58 4.25
C ILE A 89 -16.47 10.05 4.40
N PRO A 90 -17.50 10.91 4.29
CA PRO A 90 -18.88 10.46 4.39
C PRO A 90 -19.25 9.43 3.33
N GLU A 91 -19.94 8.37 3.70
CA GLU A 91 -20.36 7.26 2.81
C GLU A 91 -21.11 7.77 1.56
N TYR A 92 -22.03 8.74 1.74
CA TYR A 92 -22.78 9.30 0.62
C TYR A 92 -21.87 9.96 -0.43
N ALA A 93 -20.77 10.57 -0.01
CA ALA A 93 -19.81 11.21 -0.93
C ALA A 93 -19.04 10.15 -1.74
N ILE A 94 -18.67 9.03 -1.10
CA ILE A 94 -18.01 7.91 -1.78
C ILE A 94 -18.95 7.30 -2.82
N ILE A 95 -20.19 6.99 -2.41
CA ILE A 95 -21.20 6.38 -3.29
C ILE A 95 -21.54 7.31 -4.47
N ASN A 96 -21.78 8.60 -4.21
CA ASN A 96 -22.11 9.55 -5.27
C ASN A 96 -20.99 9.67 -6.31
N GLU A 97 -19.73 9.73 -5.89
CA GLU A 97 -18.60 9.79 -6.82
C GLU A 97 -18.44 8.49 -7.61
N ALA A 98 -18.62 7.32 -6.98
CA ALA A 98 -18.60 6.04 -7.67
C ALA A 98 -19.71 5.96 -8.75
N VAL A 99 -20.92 6.41 -8.41
CA VAL A 99 -22.07 6.45 -9.34
C VAL A 99 -21.79 7.40 -10.49
N LYS A 100 -21.18 8.59 -10.27
CA LYS A 100 -20.79 9.52 -11.34
C LYS A 100 -19.78 8.89 -12.30
N ILE A 101 -18.77 8.17 -11.76
CA ILE A 101 -17.79 7.47 -12.60
C ILE A 101 -18.49 6.36 -13.41
N ALA A 102 -19.33 5.55 -12.74
CA ALA A 102 -20.07 4.46 -13.37
C ALA A 102 -21.04 4.96 -14.46
N LYS A 103 -21.59 6.17 -14.34
CA LYS A 103 -22.53 6.75 -15.31
C LYS A 103 -21.90 6.94 -16.70
N LYS A 104 -20.56 7.13 -16.76
CA LYS A 104 -19.81 7.17 -18.02
C LYS A 104 -19.83 5.83 -18.77
N GLU A 105 -20.06 4.73 -18.05
CA GLU A 105 -20.20 3.36 -18.61
C GLU A 105 -21.65 2.97 -18.89
N GLY A 106 -22.60 3.86 -18.66
CA GLY A 106 -24.01 3.70 -18.90
C GLY A 106 -24.90 3.76 -17.66
N TYR A 107 -26.17 4.09 -17.89
CA TYR A 107 -27.15 4.28 -16.81
C TYR A 107 -27.37 3.02 -15.96
N GLN A 108 -27.55 1.85 -16.62
CA GLN A 108 -27.72 0.58 -15.91
C GLN A 108 -26.53 0.23 -15.04
N THR A 109 -25.31 0.52 -15.52
CA THR A 109 -24.07 0.31 -14.75
C THR A 109 -24.04 1.19 -13.50
N SER A 110 -24.47 2.43 -13.62
CA SER A 110 -24.51 3.35 -12.48
C SER A 110 -25.55 2.92 -11.43
N GLN A 111 -26.72 2.41 -11.86
CA GLN A 111 -27.72 1.84 -10.96
C GLN A 111 -27.18 0.60 -10.24
N PHE A 112 -26.48 -0.29 -10.98
CA PHE A 112 -25.87 -1.48 -10.39
C PHE A 112 -24.82 -1.12 -9.32
N VAL A 113 -23.89 -0.20 -9.61
CA VAL A 113 -22.88 0.27 -8.67
C VAL A 113 -23.54 0.88 -7.43
N ASN A 114 -24.55 1.74 -7.61
CA ASN A 114 -25.29 2.34 -6.50
C ASN A 114 -25.95 1.26 -5.62
N ALA A 115 -26.63 0.29 -6.23
CA ALA A 115 -27.29 -0.79 -5.49
C ALA A 115 -26.31 -1.64 -4.69
N VAL A 116 -25.16 -2.01 -5.29
CA VAL A 116 -24.11 -2.79 -4.61
C VAL A 116 -23.56 -2.02 -3.41
N LEU A 117 -23.17 -0.76 -3.60
CA LEU A 117 -22.55 0.04 -2.53
C LEU A 117 -23.54 0.35 -1.40
N ARG A 118 -24.79 0.70 -1.72
CA ARG A 118 -25.83 0.92 -0.69
C ARG A 118 -26.17 -0.35 0.09
N ASN A 119 -26.23 -1.51 -0.57
CA ASN A 119 -26.44 -2.76 0.13
C ASN A 119 -25.26 -3.09 1.04
N PHE A 120 -24.03 -2.82 0.58
CA PHE A 120 -22.83 -3.00 1.40
C PHE A 120 -22.83 -2.15 2.67
N THR A 121 -23.29 -0.89 2.62
CA THR A 121 -23.32 -0.01 3.79
C THR A 121 -24.47 -0.33 4.76
N ARG A 122 -25.52 -1.02 4.29
CA ARG A 122 -26.68 -1.38 5.12
C ARG A 122 -26.52 -2.71 5.85
N ASN A 123 -25.64 -3.59 5.37
CA ASN A 123 -25.44 -4.90 5.94
C ASN A 123 -24.16 -4.93 6.79
N GLU A 124 -24.15 -5.83 7.77
CA GLU A 124 -22.93 -6.13 8.50
C GLU A 124 -21.85 -6.72 7.59
N ARG A 125 -20.62 -6.59 8.00
CA ARG A 125 -19.48 -7.17 7.28
C ARG A 125 -19.58 -8.68 7.31
N ARG A 126 -19.25 -9.32 6.18
CA ARG A 126 -19.23 -10.78 6.10
C ARG A 126 -18.23 -11.33 7.13
N SER A 127 -18.73 -12.23 7.99
CA SER A 127 -17.93 -12.90 9.01
C SER A 127 -16.82 -13.76 8.41
N LEU A 128 -15.73 -13.89 9.12
CA LEU A 128 -14.59 -14.77 8.79
C LEU A 128 -14.60 -16.04 9.66
N GLU A 129 -15.57 -16.21 10.56
CA GLU A 129 -15.58 -17.29 11.56
C GLU A 129 -15.60 -18.68 10.96
N GLU A 130 -16.21 -18.85 9.78
CA GLU A 130 -16.32 -20.15 9.08
C GLU A 130 -15.01 -20.56 8.38
N LEU A 131 -14.00 -19.67 8.31
CA LEU A 131 -12.73 -19.92 7.64
C LEU A 131 -11.72 -20.57 8.60
N ASP A 132 -10.77 -21.32 8.04
CA ASP A 132 -9.62 -21.76 8.84
C ASP A 132 -8.67 -20.58 9.18
N GLU A 133 -7.79 -20.79 10.16
CA GLU A 133 -6.92 -19.70 10.66
C GLU A 133 -5.97 -19.14 9.59
N LEU A 134 -5.48 -19.97 8.67
CA LEU A 134 -4.61 -19.49 7.58
C LEU A 134 -5.39 -18.73 6.52
N GLU A 135 -6.63 -19.13 6.25
CA GLU A 135 -7.53 -18.39 5.37
C GLU A 135 -7.92 -17.03 5.99
N LYS A 136 -8.19 -16.99 7.30
CA LYS A 136 -8.44 -15.75 8.03
C LYS A 136 -7.25 -14.79 7.90
N ILE A 137 -6.03 -15.26 8.19
CA ILE A 137 -4.80 -14.46 8.04
C ILE A 137 -4.69 -13.96 6.60
N SER A 138 -4.81 -14.87 5.61
CA SER A 138 -4.73 -14.53 4.19
C SER A 138 -5.68 -13.39 3.80
N ILE A 139 -6.94 -13.48 4.17
CA ILE A 139 -7.97 -12.52 3.81
C ILE A 139 -7.78 -11.20 4.58
N MET A 140 -7.57 -11.26 5.89
CA MET A 140 -7.45 -10.06 6.73
C MET A 140 -6.22 -9.23 6.39
N THR A 141 -5.10 -9.88 6.11
CA THR A 141 -3.83 -9.22 5.80
C THR A 141 -3.58 -9.06 4.29
N SER A 142 -4.51 -9.57 3.45
CA SER A 142 -4.42 -9.57 1.99
C SER A 142 -3.15 -10.24 1.43
N HIS A 143 -2.63 -11.24 2.12
CA HIS A 143 -1.55 -12.09 1.64
C HIS A 143 -2.12 -13.32 0.91
N PRO A 144 -1.59 -13.71 -0.26
CA PRO A 144 -2.03 -14.93 -0.93
C PRO A 144 -1.93 -16.16 -0.02
N LEU A 145 -2.95 -17.01 -0.02
CA LEU A 145 -3.02 -18.17 0.89
C LEU A 145 -1.81 -19.12 0.76
N TRP A 146 -1.26 -19.27 -0.46
CA TRP A 146 -0.06 -20.08 -0.65
C TRP A 146 1.15 -19.50 0.10
N MET A 147 1.28 -18.17 0.15
CA MET A 147 2.35 -17.47 0.86
C MET A 147 2.18 -17.63 2.37
N VAL A 148 0.98 -17.44 2.89
CA VAL A 148 0.64 -17.66 4.31
C VAL A 148 0.96 -19.10 4.73
N LYS A 149 0.60 -20.10 3.89
CA LYS A 149 0.93 -21.51 4.13
C LYS A 149 2.45 -21.77 4.14
N MET A 150 3.19 -21.12 3.25
CA MET A 150 4.65 -21.24 3.19
C MET A 150 5.31 -20.68 4.46
N ILE A 151 4.90 -19.48 4.89
CA ILE A 151 5.41 -18.85 6.12
C ILE A 151 5.05 -19.70 7.33
N ASN A 152 3.81 -20.20 7.40
CA ASN A 152 3.36 -21.04 8.50
C ASN A 152 4.13 -22.35 8.62
N LYS A 153 4.53 -22.94 7.51
CA LYS A 153 5.35 -24.15 7.50
C LYS A 153 6.73 -23.94 8.15
N GLN A 154 7.28 -22.72 8.03
CA GLN A 154 8.60 -22.38 8.57
C GLN A 154 8.56 -21.87 10.02
N TYR A 155 7.56 -21.05 10.34
CA TYR A 155 7.56 -20.27 11.58
C TYR A 155 6.41 -20.58 12.55
N GLY A 156 5.41 -21.37 12.12
CA GLY A 156 4.21 -21.65 12.91
C GLY A 156 3.19 -20.51 12.87
N LEU A 157 1.98 -20.79 13.38
CA LEU A 157 0.80 -19.93 13.21
C LEU A 157 0.99 -18.52 13.80
N GLU A 158 1.43 -18.42 15.04
CA GLU A 158 1.59 -17.14 15.76
C GLU A 158 2.54 -16.19 15.03
N LYS A 159 3.72 -16.71 14.64
CA LYS A 159 4.70 -15.90 13.91
C LYS A 159 4.20 -15.52 12.50
N THR A 160 3.48 -16.42 11.84
CA THR A 160 2.87 -16.14 10.54
C THR A 160 1.91 -14.96 10.61
N LYS A 161 1.05 -14.96 11.63
CA LYS A 161 0.13 -13.86 11.87
C LYS A 161 0.88 -12.55 12.09
N MET A 162 1.87 -12.54 12.98
CA MET A 162 2.69 -11.35 13.24
C MET A 162 3.39 -10.84 11.98
N ILE A 163 4.02 -11.71 11.19
CA ILE A 163 4.71 -11.33 9.95
C ILE A 163 3.73 -10.66 8.97
N CYS A 164 2.58 -11.31 8.71
CA CYS A 164 1.61 -10.77 7.77
C CYS A 164 0.93 -9.47 8.26
N GLU A 165 0.79 -9.27 9.56
CA GLU A 165 0.29 -8.01 10.14
C GLU A 165 1.34 -6.90 10.02
N GLU A 166 2.61 -7.17 10.36
CA GLU A 166 3.71 -6.21 10.26
C GLU A 166 4.00 -5.78 8.80
N ASP A 167 3.89 -6.69 7.84
CA ASP A 167 4.06 -6.36 6.41
C ASP A 167 3.07 -5.31 5.91
N ASN A 168 1.93 -5.16 6.59
CA ASN A 168 0.93 -4.14 6.27
C ASN A 168 1.13 -2.82 7.02
N MET A 169 2.04 -2.77 7.98
CA MET A 169 2.33 -1.54 8.70
C MET A 169 3.14 -0.57 7.83
N PRO A 170 2.96 0.74 8.01
CA PRO A 170 3.79 1.71 7.31
C PRO A 170 5.28 1.47 7.63
N PRO A 171 6.16 1.38 6.63
CA PRO A 171 7.58 1.16 6.87
C PRO A 171 8.18 2.29 7.68
N THR A 172 9.11 1.96 8.57
CA THR A 172 9.96 2.94 9.24
C THR A 172 10.79 3.69 8.22
N ARG A 173 10.86 5.01 8.39
CA ARG A 173 11.66 5.85 7.49
C ARG A 173 13.10 5.82 7.95
N SER A 174 13.87 4.90 7.42
CA SER A 174 15.27 4.74 7.75
C SER A 174 16.19 5.26 6.66
N GLY A 175 17.37 5.68 7.07
CA GLY A 175 18.46 6.08 6.21
C GLY A 175 19.79 5.58 6.75
N ARG A 176 20.75 5.43 5.85
CA ARG A 176 22.12 5.08 6.19
C ARG A 176 23.00 6.33 6.16
N VAL A 177 23.79 6.53 7.19
CA VAL A 177 24.80 7.58 7.25
C VAL A 177 25.88 7.34 6.21
N ASN A 178 26.25 8.36 5.46
CA ASN A 178 27.42 8.32 4.61
C ASN A 178 28.64 8.77 5.42
N THR A 179 29.37 7.81 5.96
CA THR A 179 30.54 8.05 6.81
C THR A 179 31.72 8.73 6.12
N LEU A 180 31.69 8.86 4.78
CA LEU A 180 32.65 9.65 4.01
C LEU A 180 32.36 11.16 4.05
N LYS A 181 31.15 11.56 4.49
CA LYS A 181 30.70 12.96 4.45
C LYS A 181 30.30 13.53 5.81
N THR A 182 29.92 12.70 6.75
CA THR A 182 29.44 13.11 8.07
C THR A 182 29.52 11.94 9.04
N THR A 183 29.24 12.18 10.30
CA THR A 183 29.16 11.14 11.32
C THR A 183 27.73 10.96 11.82
N LYS A 184 27.44 9.81 12.41
CA LYS A 184 26.12 9.52 13.01
C LYS A 184 25.84 10.48 14.17
N GLU A 185 26.86 10.76 14.97
CA GLU A 185 26.80 11.65 16.14
C GLU A 185 26.44 13.10 15.74
N GLU A 186 26.95 13.57 14.60
CA GLU A 186 26.57 14.88 14.06
C GLU A 186 25.11 14.94 13.69
N LEU A 187 24.61 13.91 12.99
CA LEU A 187 23.21 13.85 12.55
C LEU A 187 22.23 13.64 13.71
N LEU A 188 22.62 12.91 14.75
CA LEU A 188 21.79 12.70 15.95
C LEU A 188 21.60 13.98 16.79
N LYS A 189 22.43 15.02 16.61
CA LYS A 189 22.18 16.34 17.22
C LYS A 189 20.94 17.03 16.64
N GLU A 190 20.53 16.64 15.43
CA GLU A 190 19.34 17.14 14.77
C GLU A 190 18.08 16.43 15.29
N SER A 191 17.11 17.19 15.76
CA SER A 191 15.86 16.66 16.38
C SER A 191 14.99 15.80 15.45
N CYS A 192 15.32 15.75 14.16
CA CYS A 192 14.58 14.96 13.16
C CYS A 192 15.13 13.54 12.98
N PHE A 193 16.27 13.22 13.58
CA PHE A 193 16.85 11.89 13.54
C PHE A 193 16.81 11.19 14.90
N GLU A 194 16.68 9.89 14.87
CA GLU A 194 16.88 8.96 15.97
C GLU A 194 17.81 7.84 15.55
N GLU A 195 18.36 7.16 16.53
CA GLU A 195 19.20 6.01 16.31
C GLU A 195 18.40 4.83 15.74
N GLY A 196 18.94 4.15 14.72
CA GLY A 196 18.39 2.88 14.24
C GLY A 196 18.70 1.75 15.23
N THR A 197 18.01 0.63 15.06
CA THR A 197 18.06 -0.51 16.00
C THR A 197 18.91 -1.68 15.50
N LEU A 198 19.00 -1.89 14.19
CA LEU A 198 19.63 -3.06 13.58
C LEU A 198 21.03 -2.77 13.00
N SER A 199 21.25 -1.60 12.46
CA SER A 199 22.51 -1.23 11.81
C SER A 199 23.18 -0.09 12.54
N GLN A 200 24.52 -0.16 12.68
CA GLN A 200 25.31 0.92 13.30
C GLN A 200 25.17 2.25 12.59
N ASP A 201 25.03 2.21 11.26
CA ASP A 201 24.96 3.42 10.43
C ASP A 201 23.52 3.86 10.17
N ALA A 202 22.54 3.17 10.78
CA ALA A 202 21.13 3.47 10.61
C ALA A 202 20.69 4.67 11.43
N LEU A 203 19.87 5.51 10.78
CA LEU A 203 19.11 6.59 11.39
C LEU A 203 17.64 6.46 11.04
N LEU A 204 16.76 6.68 12.00
CA LEU A 204 15.33 6.81 11.79
C LEU A 204 14.98 8.29 11.58
N TYR A 205 14.19 8.59 10.54
CA TYR A 205 13.79 9.96 10.21
C TYR A 205 12.33 10.23 10.60
N LYS A 206 12.11 11.17 11.50
CA LYS A 206 10.79 11.44 12.12
C LYS A 206 9.87 12.36 11.34
N ARG A 207 10.38 13.15 10.40
CA ARG A 207 9.63 14.28 9.81
C ARG A 207 9.56 14.23 8.29
N GLY A 208 8.37 14.01 7.74
CA GLY A 208 8.13 14.15 6.29
C GLY A 208 8.88 13.11 5.44
N ASN A 209 9.41 13.52 4.30
CA ASN A 209 10.14 12.66 3.37
C ASN A 209 11.62 13.06 3.33
N LEU A 210 12.48 12.12 3.69
CA LEU A 210 13.94 12.29 3.74
C LEU A 210 14.52 12.73 2.38
N ALA A 211 13.94 12.27 1.26
CA ALA A 211 14.40 12.62 -0.09
C ALA A 211 14.36 14.12 -0.41
N TYR A 212 13.53 14.90 0.29
CA TYR A 212 13.42 16.34 0.07
C TYR A 212 14.34 17.17 0.97
N THR A 213 15.07 16.53 1.89
CA THR A 213 15.99 17.21 2.82
C THR A 213 17.33 17.56 2.19
N SER A 214 18.05 18.54 2.78
CA SER A 214 19.44 18.83 2.45
C SER A 214 20.35 17.66 2.72
N TYR A 215 20.11 16.90 3.79
CA TYR A 215 20.91 15.72 4.17
C TYR A 215 20.97 14.68 3.05
N TYR A 216 19.83 14.40 2.41
CA TYR A 216 19.77 13.48 1.27
C TYR A 216 20.41 14.09 0.01
N LYS A 217 20.08 15.35 -0.32
CA LYS A 217 20.60 16.05 -1.51
C LYS A 217 22.10 16.22 -1.49
N GLU A 218 22.69 16.48 -0.33
CA GLU A 218 24.14 16.58 -0.12
C GLU A 218 24.81 15.21 -0.03
N GLY A 219 24.03 14.14 0.00
CA GLY A 219 24.52 12.76 0.10
C GLY A 219 25.12 12.41 1.46
N LYS A 220 24.73 13.12 2.53
CA LYS A 220 25.08 12.79 3.92
C LYS A 220 24.31 11.58 4.43
N VAL A 221 23.07 11.39 3.93
CA VAL A 221 22.20 10.24 4.26
C VAL A 221 21.66 9.65 2.98
N THR A 222 21.66 8.32 2.88
CA THR A 222 21.02 7.55 1.81
C THR A 222 19.77 6.89 2.38
N ILE A 223 18.62 6.96 1.66
CA ILE A 223 17.41 6.26 2.06
C ILE A 223 17.65 4.77 1.84
N GLN A 224 17.64 4.02 2.92
CA GLN A 224 17.87 2.57 2.90
C GLN A 224 17.28 1.94 4.16
N ASP A 225 16.54 0.86 3.98
CA ASP A 225 16.03 0.07 5.11
C ASP A 225 17.17 -0.53 5.93
N GLU A 226 16.97 -0.67 7.25
CA GLU A 226 18.00 -1.17 8.14
C GLU A 226 18.43 -2.60 7.81
N SER A 227 17.49 -3.46 7.44
CA SER A 227 17.77 -4.85 7.04
C SER A 227 18.64 -4.90 5.79
N SER A 228 18.37 -4.01 4.81
CA SER A 228 19.18 -3.87 3.61
C SER A 228 20.60 -3.38 3.88
N GLN A 229 20.80 -2.57 4.94
CA GLN A 229 22.13 -2.14 5.38
C GLN A 229 22.98 -3.30 5.91
N LEU A 230 22.36 -4.32 6.49
CA LEU A 230 23.05 -5.49 7.02
C LEU A 230 23.68 -6.38 5.93
N VAL A 231 23.13 -6.37 4.70
CA VAL A 231 23.62 -7.21 3.60
C VAL A 231 25.09 -6.94 3.31
N ALA A 232 25.50 -5.68 3.19
CA ALA A 232 26.89 -5.31 2.94
C ALA A 232 27.82 -5.70 4.10
N ARG A 233 27.32 -5.67 5.35
CA ARG A 233 28.06 -6.06 6.54
C ARG A 233 28.21 -7.56 6.64
N LEU A 234 27.17 -8.33 6.28
CA LEU A 234 27.22 -9.80 6.27
C LEU A 234 28.16 -10.30 5.16
N LEU A 235 28.24 -9.59 4.04
CA LEU A 235 29.16 -9.89 2.96
C LEU A 235 30.64 -9.66 3.37
N ASP A 236 30.89 -8.67 4.27
CA ASP A 236 32.21 -8.29 4.78
C ASP A 236 33.28 -8.15 3.68
N PRO A 237 33.06 -7.29 2.64
CA PRO A 237 33.95 -7.21 1.50
C PRO A 237 35.35 -6.73 1.88
N GLN A 238 36.39 -7.44 1.45
CA GLN A 238 37.78 -7.11 1.68
C GLN A 238 38.31 -6.21 0.55
N LYS A 239 39.41 -5.50 0.79
CA LYS A 239 39.99 -4.55 -0.20
C LYS A 239 40.37 -5.20 -1.54
N THR A 240 40.58 -6.51 -1.57
CA THR A 240 40.96 -7.29 -2.74
C THR A 240 39.78 -7.92 -3.46
N ASP A 241 38.56 -7.81 -2.92
CA ASP A 241 37.40 -8.47 -3.48
C ASP A 241 36.81 -7.68 -4.66
N TYR A 242 36.30 -8.41 -5.62
CA TYR A 242 35.47 -7.87 -6.69
C TYR A 242 34.00 -8.12 -6.29
N VAL A 243 33.28 -7.05 -5.99
CA VAL A 243 31.87 -7.12 -5.58
C VAL A 243 30.99 -6.55 -6.67
N LEU A 244 29.96 -7.31 -7.06
CA LEU A 244 28.93 -6.90 -8.02
C LEU A 244 27.58 -6.81 -7.30
N ASP A 245 26.98 -5.63 -7.34
CA ASP A 245 25.59 -5.39 -6.94
C ASP A 245 24.73 -5.32 -8.21
N MET A 246 23.73 -6.22 -8.34
CA MET A 246 22.91 -6.41 -9.55
C MET A 246 21.48 -5.92 -9.35
#